data_5788271909ed1baed11ecc191c71b3de
#
_entry.id   5788271909ed1baed11ecc191c71b3de
#
_cell.length_a   1.000
_cell.length_b   1.000
_cell.length_c   1.000
_cell.angle_alpha   90.00
_cell.angle_beta   90.00
_cell.angle_gamma   90.00
#
_symmetry.space_group_name_H-M   'P 1'
#
loop_
_entity.id
_entity.type
_entity.pdbx_description
1 polymer ?
#
loop_
_entity_poly.entity_id
_entity_poly.type
_entity_poly.pdbx_seq_one_letter_code
_entity_poly.pdbx_strand_id
1 'polypeptide(L)'
;LYAYDSVPTMVRRINNTFRRADEIQWAKGIESGDEGHIDYFLPIVADAEAGFGGVLNSFELMKNMISNGAAGAHFEDQLAAVKKCGHMGGKVLVPTQEAVQKLISARLAADVMGVPTVLLARTDAEAANLLTSDVDPYDASFITGKRTAEGFYIVKNGLEQSISRGVAYSPYADLVWCETGKPDLGFAREFSEAVLAENPN
;
A
#
# COMPACT_ATOMS: atom_id res chain seq x y z
N LEU A 1 9.64 12.24 -6.92
CA LEU A 1 8.95 11.15 -7.61
C LEU A 1 9.90 10.48 -8.60
N TYR A 2 9.79 9.20 -8.76
CA TYR A 2 10.55 8.34 -9.66
C TYR A 2 9.62 7.70 -10.68
N ALA A 3 10.17 7.03 -11.70
CA ALA A 3 9.37 6.35 -12.72
C ALA A 3 8.57 5.17 -12.11
N TYR A 4 7.40 4.88 -12.67
CA TYR A 4 6.50 3.83 -12.19
C TYR A 4 7.15 2.42 -12.12
N ASP A 5 8.17 2.18 -12.93
CA ASP A 5 8.90 0.91 -13.02
C ASP A 5 10.14 0.84 -12.12
N SER A 6 10.42 1.91 -11.35
CA SER A 6 11.62 1.98 -10.49
C SER A 6 11.59 0.93 -9.39
N VAL A 7 10.47 0.77 -8.68
CA VAL A 7 10.33 -0.23 -7.62
C VAL A 7 10.31 -1.65 -8.17
N PRO A 8 9.52 -1.99 -9.21
CA PRO A 8 9.62 -3.29 -9.87
C PRO A 8 11.03 -3.63 -10.32
N THR A 9 11.77 -2.67 -10.88
CA THR A 9 13.16 -2.86 -11.28
C THR A 9 14.08 -3.14 -10.08
N MET A 10 13.87 -2.46 -8.95
CA MET A 10 14.62 -2.71 -7.72
C MET A 10 14.31 -4.10 -7.16
N VAL A 11 13.05 -4.52 -7.10
CA VAL A 11 12.63 -5.87 -6.71
C VAL A 11 13.36 -6.93 -7.55
N ARG A 12 13.38 -6.75 -8.86
CA ARG A 12 14.11 -7.65 -9.78
C ARG A 12 15.60 -7.72 -9.47
N ARG A 13 16.24 -6.59 -9.20
CA ARG A 13 17.67 -6.52 -8.85
C ARG A 13 17.97 -7.27 -7.56
N ILE A 14 17.14 -7.09 -6.54
CA ILE A 14 17.27 -7.78 -5.25
C ILE A 14 17.11 -9.30 -5.46
N ASN A 15 16.05 -9.73 -6.16
CA ASN A 15 15.82 -11.15 -6.44
C ASN A 15 16.96 -11.78 -7.27
N ASN A 16 17.52 -11.06 -8.23
CA ASN A 16 18.68 -11.54 -8.99
C ASN A 16 19.93 -11.68 -8.09
N THR A 17 20.08 -10.79 -7.10
CA THR A 17 21.16 -10.89 -6.12
C THR A 17 20.98 -12.12 -5.22
N PHE A 18 19.77 -12.35 -4.74
CA PHE A 18 19.44 -13.54 -3.95
C PHE A 18 19.70 -14.82 -4.74
N ARG A 19 19.22 -14.89 -5.97
CA ARG A 19 19.47 -16.04 -6.86
C ARG A 19 20.98 -16.27 -7.06
N ARG A 20 21.72 -15.20 -7.30
CA ARG A 20 23.18 -15.32 -7.49
C ARG A 20 23.89 -15.78 -6.21
N ALA A 21 23.48 -15.33 -5.05
CA ALA A 21 24.01 -15.79 -3.78
C ALA A 21 23.73 -17.28 -3.54
N ASP A 22 22.54 -17.72 -3.85
CA ASP A 22 22.13 -19.12 -3.77
C ASP A 22 22.90 -20.02 -4.75
N GLU A 23 23.05 -19.61 -6.01
CA GLU A 23 23.90 -20.30 -7.01
C GLU A 23 25.35 -20.48 -6.54
N ILE A 24 25.94 -19.45 -5.91
CA ILE A 24 27.29 -19.50 -5.37
C ILE A 24 27.40 -20.50 -4.21
N GLN A 25 26.39 -20.51 -3.33
CA GLN A 25 26.30 -21.45 -2.21
C GLN A 25 26.22 -22.89 -2.73
N TRP A 26 25.31 -23.14 -3.67
CA TRP A 26 25.19 -24.45 -4.32
C TRP A 26 26.49 -24.90 -5.02
N ALA A 27 27.15 -24.01 -5.74
CA ALA A 27 28.43 -24.31 -6.42
C ALA A 27 29.57 -24.65 -5.45
N LYS A 28 29.44 -24.30 -4.16
CA LYS A 28 30.33 -24.72 -3.07
C LYS A 28 29.95 -26.04 -2.42
N GLY A 29 28.90 -26.68 -2.93
CA GLY A 29 28.41 -27.95 -2.40
C GLY A 29 27.58 -27.81 -1.10
N ILE A 30 27.06 -26.63 -0.84
CA ILE A 30 26.14 -26.39 0.31
C ILE A 30 24.72 -26.47 -0.22
N GLU A 31 23.98 -27.49 0.21
CA GLU A 31 22.58 -27.74 -0.20
C GLU A 31 21.60 -27.42 0.92
N SER A 32 20.32 -27.36 0.58
CA SER A 32 19.25 -27.12 1.57
C SER A 32 19.25 -28.21 2.63
N GLY A 33 19.36 -27.81 3.90
CA GLY A 33 19.45 -28.69 5.06
C GLY A 33 20.87 -28.91 5.57
N ASP A 34 21.90 -28.49 4.85
CA ASP A 34 23.28 -28.55 5.30
C ASP A 34 23.57 -27.51 6.41
N GLU A 35 24.55 -27.81 7.25
CA GLU A 35 25.10 -26.83 8.18
C GLU A 35 25.75 -25.67 7.42
N GLY A 36 25.29 -24.44 7.71
CA GLY A 36 25.75 -23.22 7.04
C GLY A 36 24.97 -22.84 5.79
N HIS A 37 23.91 -23.61 5.42
CA HIS A 37 22.97 -23.18 4.38
C HIS A 37 22.22 -21.92 4.82
N ILE A 38 22.11 -20.94 3.91
CA ILE A 38 21.37 -19.70 4.11
C ILE A 38 20.25 -19.66 3.07
N ASP A 39 19.01 -19.54 3.52
CA ASP A 39 17.88 -19.21 2.64
C ASP A 39 17.91 -17.71 2.33
N TYR A 40 18.30 -17.37 1.09
CA TYR A 40 18.38 -15.99 0.62
C TYR A 40 17.04 -15.47 0.11
N PHE A 41 16.05 -16.34 -0.16
CA PHE A 41 14.79 -15.97 -0.81
C PHE A 41 13.75 -15.42 0.17
N LEU A 42 14.11 -14.33 0.87
CA LEU A 42 13.18 -13.63 1.74
C LEU A 42 12.07 -12.93 0.93
N PRO A 43 10.82 -12.96 1.41
CA PRO A 43 9.71 -12.29 0.76
C PRO A 43 9.92 -10.77 0.73
N ILE A 44 9.69 -10.16 -0.44
CA ILE A 44 9.78 -8.70 -0.63
C ILE A 44 8.36 -8.13 -0.70
N VAL A 45 8.03 -7.24 0.23
CA VAL A 45 6.84 -6.38 0.15
C VAL A 45 7.27 -5.05 -0.48
N ALA A 46 6.69 -4.72 -1.62
CA ALA A 46 7.08 -3.59 -2.45
C ALA A 46 6.15 -2.38 -2.29
N ASP A 47 6.72 -1.19 -2.38
CA ASP A 47 5.98 0.07 -2.38
C ASP A 47 5.38 0.33 -3.77
N ALA A 48 4.06 0.28 -3.88
CA ALA A 48 3.32 0.64 -5.08
C ALA A 48 2.85 2.10 -5.07
N GLU A 49 3.26 2.89 -4.07
CA GLU A 49 2.87 4.30 -3.94
C GLU A 49 1.32 4.44 -3.97
N ALA A 50 0.81 5.46 -4.63
CA ALA A 50 -0.62 5.62 -4.90
C ALA A 50 -1.09 4.94 -6.21
N GLY A 51 -0.32 3.99 -6.74
CA GLY A 51 -0.62 3.26 -7.97
C GLY A 51 -0.23 3.98 -9.26
N PHE A 52 0.46 5.12 -9.19
CA PHE A 52 0.91 5.94 -10.33
C PHE A 52 -0.19 6.41 -11.28
N GLY A 53 -1.42 6.46 -10.81
CA GLY A 53 -2.58 6.92 -11.58
C GLY A 53 -3.88 6.31 -11.07
N GLY A 54 -4.75 5.93 -12.00
CA GLY A 54 -6.04 5.31 -11.70
C GLY A 54 -5.99 3.78 -11.64
N VAL A 55 -7.15 3.18 -11.74
CA VAL A 55 -7.39 1.73 -11.63
C VAL A 55 -6.55 0.92 -12.62
N LEU A 56 -6.45 1.36 -13.88
CA LEU A 56 -5.64 0.66 -14.91
C LEU A 56 -4.15 0.70 -14.60
N ASN A 57 -3.67 1.83 -14.08
CA ASN A 57 -2.26 1.94 -13.66
C ASN A 57 -1.94 0.99 -12.50
N SER A 58 -2.84 0.89 -11.52
CA SER A 58 -2.69 -0.03 -10.38
C SER A 58 -2.64 -1.48 -10.82
N PHE A 59 -3.48 -1.88 -11.79
CA PHE A 59 -3.48 -3.22 -12.40
C PHE A 59 -2.13 -3.55 -13.05
N GLU A 60 -1.65 -2.68 -13.94
CA GLU A 60 -0.39 -2.90 -14.67
C GLU A 60 0.83 -2.84 -13.73
N LEU A 61 0.81 -1.95 -12.74
CA LEU A 61 1.88 -1.87 -11.73
C LEU A 61 1.95 -3.16 -10.91
N MET A 62 0.81 -3.67 -10.43
CA MET A 62 0.78 -4.92 -9.66
C MET A 62 1.28 -6.09 -10.47
N LYS A 63 0.89 -6.22 -11.74
CA LYS A 63 1.44 -7.23 -12.66
C LYS A 63 2.96 -7.11 -12.77
N ASN A 64 3.46 -5.88 -12.91
CA ASN A 64 4.89 -5.63 -13.01
C ASN A 64 5.64 -6.01 -11.72
N MET A 65 5.08 -5.69 -10.54
CA MET A 65 5.61 -6.12 -9.23
C MET A 65 5.71 -7.66 -9.15
N ILE A 66 4.64 -8.36 -9.47
CA ILE A 66 4.56 -9.82 -9.46
C ILE A 66 5.59 -10.43 -10.44
N SER A 67 5.65 -9.93 -11.67
CA SER A 67 6.58 -10.42 -12.69
C SER A 67 8.06 -10.24 -12.31
N ASN A 68 8.35 -9.32 -11.41
CA ASN A 68 9.70 -9.08 -10.90
C ASN A 68 9.96 -9.75 -9.54
N GLY A 69 8.97 -10.53 -9.03
CA GLY A 69 9.12 -11.38 -7.85
C GLY A 69 8.80 -10.71 -6.53
N ALA A 70 7.93 -9.69 -6.50
CA ALA A 70 7.37 -9.18 -5.26
C ALA A 70 6.43 -10.23 -4.63
N ALA A 71 6.59 -10.50 -3.34
CA ALA A 71 5.71 -11.36 -2.56
C ALA A 71 4.47 -10.60 -2.05
N GLY A 72 4.55 -9.29 -1.96
CA GLY A 72 3.46 -8.40 -1.60
C GLY A 72 3.68 -7.00 -2.14
N ALA A 73 2.62 -6.20 -2.15
CA ALA A 73 2.69 -4.79 -2.48
C ALA A 73 1.68 -3.99 -1.64
N HIS A 74 2.05 -2.78 -1.22
CA HIS A 74 1.11 -1.86 -0.59
C HIS A 74 0.74 -0.70 -1.52
N PHE A 75 -0.52 -0.33 -1.48
CA PHE A 75 -1.08 0.82 -2.19
C PHE A 75 -1.65 1.81 -1.19
N GLU A 76 -1.36 3.09 -1.36
CA GLU A 76 -1.84 4.16 -0.50
C GLU A 76 -2.95 4.99 -1.15
N ASP A 77 -3.76 5.64 -0.31
CA ASP A 77 -4.96 6.40 -0.72
C ASP A 77 -4.68 7.86 -1.07
N GLN A 78 -3.44 8.22 -1.36
CA GLN A 78 -3.09 9.55 -1.83
C GLN A 78 -3.40 9.75 -3.32
N LEU A 79 -3.62 11.01 -3.71
CA LEU A 79 -3.65 11.42 -5.12
C LEU A 79 -2.26 11.27 -5.74
N ALA A 80 -2.10 10.37 -6.71
CA ALA A 80 -0.81 10.03 -7.30
C ALA A 80 -0.05 11.25 -7.88
N ALA A 81 -0.76 12.21 -8.48
CA ALA A 81 -0.16 13.38 -9.12
C ALA A 81 0.53 14.34 -8.13
N VAL A 82 0.14 14.35 -6.86
CA VAL A 82 0.69 15.23 -5.82
C VAL A 82 1.15 14.46 -4.57
N LYS A 83 1.38 13.19 -4.71
CA LYS A 83 1.78 12.27 -3.63
C LYS A 83 2.99 12.79 -2.86
N LYS A 84 2.93 12.65 -1.55
CA LYS A 84 4.00 13.03 -0.62
C LYS A 84 4.41 11.86 0.26
N CYS A 85 5.65 11.90 0.75
CA CYS A 85 6.13 10.95 1.74
C CYS A 85 5.27 10.99 3.00
N GLY A 86 5.04 9.84 3.64
CA GLY A 86 4.08 9.68 4.74
C GLY A 86 4.21 10.67 5.89
N HIS A 87 5.44 11.06 6.23
CA HIS A 87 5.71 12.04 7.30
C HIS A 87 5.58 13.51 6.88
N MET A 88 5.35 13.80 5.59
CA MET A 88 5.21 15.16 5.09
C MET A 88 3.77 15.67 5.19
N GLY A 89 3.62 16.98 5.40
CA GLY A 89 2.34 17.66 5.31
C GLY A 89 1.88 17.90 3.88
N GLY A 90 0.59 18.24 3.72
CA GLY A 90 0.00 18.58 2.42
C GLY A 90 -0.34 17.36 1.57
N LYS A 91 -0.50 16.20 2.18
CA LYS A 91 -1.03 15.00 1.52
C LYS A 91 -2.48 15.22 1.10
N VAL A 92 -2.82 14.74 -0.10
CA VAL A 92 -4.17 14.82 -0.66
C VAL A 92 -4.70 13.41 -0.83
N LEU A 93 -5.80 13.09 -0.17
CA LEU A 93 -6.49 11.81 -0.30
C LEU A 93 -7.35 11.77 -1.58
N VAL A 94 -7.48 10.60 -2.16
CA VAL A 94 -8.58 10.30 -3.10
C VAL A 94 -9.82 9.87 -2.30
N PRO A 95 -11.03 9.91 -2.88
CA PRO A 95 -12.23 9.33 -2.25
C PRO A 95 -11.99 7.88 -1.82
N THR A 96 -12.58 7.48 -0.70
CA THR A 96 -12.43 6.12 -0.16
C THR A 96 -12.73 5.04 -1.21
N GLN A 97 -13.81 5.19 -1.99
CA GLN A 97 -14.18 4.24 -3.05
C GLN A 97 -13.17 4.21 -4.21
N GLU A 98 -12.51 5.32 -4.52
CA GLU A 98 -11.45 5.31 -5.54
C GLU A 98 -10.25 4.48 -5.08
N ALA A 99 -9.86 4.58 -3.81
CA ALA A 99 -8.82 3.73 -3.23
C ALA A 99 -9.24 2.25 -3.23
N VAL A 100 -10.49 1.94 -2.83
CA VAL A 100 -11.05 0.58 -2.91
C VAL A 100 -10.96 0.02 -4.33
N GLN A 101 -11.32 0.80 -5.35
CA GLN A 101 -11.24 0.35 -6.75
C GLN A 101 -9.79 0.03 -7.17
N LYS A 102 -8.81 0.78 -6.68
CA LYS A 102 -7.39 0.47 -6.92
C LYS A 102 -6.97 -0.85 -6.26
N LEU A 103 -7.43 -1.12 -5.03
CA LEU A 103 -7.17 -2.38 -4.33
C LEU A 103 -7.81 -3.57 -5.07
N ILE A 104 -9.07 -3.44 -5.50
CA ILE A 104 -9.76 -4.46 -6.32
C ILE A 104 -8.97 -4.72 -7.61
N SER A 105 -8.48 -3.68 -8.26
CA SER A 105 -7.70 -3.78 -9.48
C SER A 105 -6.36 -4.50 -9.26
N ALA A 106 -5.67 -4.20 -8.15
CA ALA A 106 -4.43 -4.87 -7.77
C ALA A 106 -4.68 -6.36 -7.45
N ARG A 107 -5.77 -6.68 -6.74
CA ARG A 107 -6.19 -8.07 -6.49
C ARG A 107 -6.48 -8.81 -7.80
N LEU A 108 -7.22 -8.20 -8.70
CA LEU A 108 -7.50 -8.78 -10.01
C LEU A 108 -6.21 -9.08 -10.79
N ALA A 109 -5.19 -8.23 -10.69
CA ALA A 109 -3.89 -8.49 -11.31
C ALA A 109 -3.22 -9.74 -10.74
N ALA A 110 -3.25 -9.93 -9.41
CA ALA A 110 -2.74 -11.14 -8.77
C ALA A 110 -3.51 -12.40 -9.20
N ASP A 111 -4.84 -12.31 -9.28
CA ASP A 111 -5.70 -13.41 -9.73
C ASP A 111 -5.43 -13.79 -11.19
N VAL A 112 -5.31 -12.80 -12.09
CA VAL A 112 -4.98 -13.03 -13.50
C VAL A 112 -3.61 -13.68 -13.67
N MET A 113 -2.64 -13.29 -12.82
CA MET A 113 -1.30 -13.87 -12.84
C MET A 113 -1.22 -15.23 -12.13
N GLY A 114 -2.26 -15.62 -11.39
CA GLY A 114 -2.31 -16.87 -10.65
C GLY A 114 -1.31 -16.95 -9.48
N VAL A 115 -0.98 -15.82 -8.87
CA VAL A 115 0.00 -15.71 -7.77
C VAL A 115 -0.67 -15.19 -6.51
N PRO A 116 -0.52 -15.87 -5.34
CA PRO A 116 -1.11 -15.44 -4.08
C PRO A 116 -0.31 -14.28 -3.44
N THR A 117 -0.20 -13.17 -4.17
CA THR A 117 0.54 -12.00 -3.74
C THR A 117 -0.21 -11.27 -2.62
N VAL A 118 0.49 -10.97 -1.54
CA VAL A 118 -0.07 -10.24 -0.39
C VAL A 118 -0.34 -8.79 -0.78
N LEU A 119 -1.59 -8.36 -0.62
CA LEU A 119 -2.01 -6.99 -0.87
C LEU A 119 -2.21 -6.24 0.44
N LEU A 120 -1.51 -5.13 0.60
CA LEU A 120 -1.65 -4.24 1.75
C LEU A 120 -2.34 -2.94 1.33
N ALA A 121 -3.39 -2.58 2.05
CA ALA A 121 -4.02 -1.28 1.93
C ALA A 121 -3.40 -0.32 2.93
N ARG A 122 -2.83 0.79 2.45
CA ARG A 122 -2.31 1.85 3.30
C ARG A 122 -3.23 3.06 3.29
N THR A 123 -3.52 3.61 4.47
CA THR A 123 -4.17 4.92 4.58
C THR A 123 -3.22 5.96 5.15
N ASP A 124 -3.22 7.14 4.58
CA ASP A 124 -2.50 8.33 5.04
C ASP A 124 -3.41 9.31 5.80
N ALA A 125 -4.62 8.91 6.15
CA ALA A 125 -5.67 9.75 6.71
C ALA A 125 -5.35 10.33 8.11
N GLU A 126 -4.37 9.75 8.84
CA GLU A 126 -3.94 10.31 10.14
C GLU A 126 -3.45 11.74 9.99
N ALA A 127 -2.66 12.04 8.97
CA ALA A 127 -2.08 13.36 8.76
C ALA A 127 -2.59 14.10 7.51
N ALA A 128 -3.31 13.42 6.61
CA ALA A 128 -3.82 14.02 5.38
C ALA A 128 -5.10 14.81 5.63
N ASN A 129 -5.05 16.11 5.43
CA ASN A 129 -6.17 17.03 5.65
C ASN A 129 -6.81 17.57 4.36
N LEU A 130 -6.48 16.99 3.21
CA LEU A 130 -7.02 17.37 1.91
C LEU A 130 -7.63 16.16 1.21
N LEU A 131 -8.69 16.40 0.44
CA LEU A 131 -9.43 15.40 -0.33
C LEU A 131 -9.77 15.95 -1.72
N THR A 132 -9.71 15.11 -2.74
CA THR A 132 -9.96 15.53 -4.13
C THR A 132 -11.42 15.81 -4.44
N SER A 133 -12.37 15.10 -3.81
CA SER A 133 -13.80 15.17 -4.11
C SER A 133 -14.66 14.85 -2.89
N ASP A 134 -15.86 15.38 -2.84
CA ASP A 134 -16.86 15.20 -1.78
C ASP A 134 -17.99 14.22 -2.16
N VAL A 135 -17.82 13.47 -3.24
CA VAL A 135 -18.89 12.61 -3.77
C VAL A 135 -19.06 11.30 -2.99
N ASP A 136 -18.08 10.93 -2.19
CA ASP A 136 -18.08 9.65 -1.49
C ASP A 136 -18.74 9.76 -0.11
N PRO A 137 -19.80 8.98 0.17
CA PRO A 137 -20.48 9.01 1.46
C PRO A 137 -19.59 8.58 2.64
N TYR A 138 -18.56 7.76 2.43
CA TYR A 138 -17.61 7.41 3.47
C TYR A 138 -16.80 8.61 3.96
N ASP A 139 -16.56 9.58 3.10
CA ASP A 139 -15.76 10.77 3.43
C ASP A 139 -16.61 11.94 3.94
N ALA A 140 -17.93 11.91 3.77
CA ALA A 140 -18.84 13.03 4.00
C ALA A 140 -18.75 13.63 5.43
N SER A 141 -18.61 12.78 6.46
CA SER A 141 -18.54 13.22 7.87
C SER A 141 -17.24 13.96 8.22
N PHE A 142 -16.21 13.81 7.41
CA PHE A 142 -14.90 14.43 7.61
C PHE A 142 -14.73 15.74 6.85
N ILE A 143 -15.60 16.05 5.88
CA ILE A 143 -15.53 17.27 5.06
C ILE A 143 -15.94 18.49 5.89
N THR A 144 -15.09 19.52 5.89
CA THR A 144 -15.32 20.74 6.68
C THR A 144 -16.18 21.80 5.95
N GLY A 145 -16.48 21.59 4.68
CA GLY A 145 -17.14 22.59 3.81
C GLY A 145 -16.20 23.65 3.26
N LYS A 146 -14.92 23.63 3.61
CA LYS A 146 -13.90 24.56 3.11
C LYS A 146 -13.06 23.93 1.99
N ARG A 147 -12.50 24.78 1.12
CA ARG A 147 -11.61 24.36 0.03
C ARG A 147 -10.31 25.17 0.03
N THR A 148 -9.26 24.58 -0.54
CA THR A 148 -8.02 25.30 -0.88
C THR A 148 -8.20 26.10 -2.17
N ALA A 149 -7.23 26.95 -2.48
CA ALA A 149 -7.21 27.71 -3.74
C ALA A 149 -7.15 26.79 -4.98
N GLU A 150 -6.53 25.61 -4.85
CA GLU A 150 -6.46 24.58 -5.89
C GLU A 150 -7.77 23.78 -6.04
N GLY A 151 -8.70 23.96 -5.13
CA GLY A 151 -10.02 23.33 -5.17
C GLY A 151 -10.15 22.04 -4.35
N PHE A 152 -9.12 21.59 -3.64
CA PHE A 152 -9.21 20.43 -2.73
C PHE A 152 -10.10 20.73 -1.54
N TYR A 153 -10.88 19.76 -1.12
CA TYR A 153 -11.67 19.84 0.09
C TYR A 153 -10.79 19.71 1.34
N ILE A 154 -11.03 20.54 2.34
CA ILE A 154 -10.37 20.42 3.64
C ILE A 154 -11.17 19.42 4.49
N VAL A 155 -10.49 18.39 4.98
CA VAL A 155 -11.08 17.33 5.80
C VAL A 155 -10.49 17.33 7.21
N LYS A 156 -11.23 16.74 8.15
CA LYS A 156 -10.75 16.42 9.50
C LYS A 156 -9.94 15.13 9.42
N ASN A 157 -8.64 15.25 9.61
CA ASN A 157 -7.72 14.11 9.67
C ASN A 157 -7.69 13.50 11.08
N GLY A 158 -6.95 12.40 11.23
CA GLY A 158 -6.72 11.73 12.51
C GLY A 158 -7.34 10.34 12.61
N LEU A 159 -7.46 9.84 13.84
CA LEU A 159 -7.83 8.46 14.13
C LEU A 159 -9.19 8.06 13.52
N GLU A 160 -10.23 8.87 13.71
CA GLU A 160 -11.58 8.55 13.22
C GLU A 160 -11.61 8.39 11.68
N GLN A 161 -10.95 9.28 10.94
CA GLN A 161 -10.85 9.17 9.49
C GLN A 161 -10.01 7.95 9.08
N SER A 162 -8.92 7.67 9.79
CA SER A 162 -8.09 6.49 9.56
C SER A 162 -8.87 5.20 9.78
N ILE A 163 -9.65 5.10 10.86
CA ILE A 163 -10.52 3.95 11.16
C ILE A 163 -11.57 3.77 10.06
N SER A 164 -12.28 4.83 9.68
CA SER A 164 -13.30 4.76 8.61
C SER A 164 -12.73 4.18 7.33
N ARG A 165 -11.53 4.63 6.93
CA ARG A 165 -10.85 4.12 5.74
C ARG A 165 -10.29 2.72 5.93
N GLY A 166 -9.67 2.43 7.08
CA GLY A 166 -9.16 1.10 7.39
C GLY A 166 -10.25 0.03 7.33
N VAL A 167 -11.42 0.31 7.91
CA VAL A 167 -12.61 -0.56 7.83
C VAL A 167 -13.08 -0.74 6.37
N ALA A 168 -13.12 0.35 5.59
CA ALA A 168 -13.55 0.29 4.20
C ALA A 168 -12.57 -0.50 3.31
N TYR A 169 -11.28 -0.54 3.64
CA TYR A 169 -10.25 -1.22 2.85
C TYR A 169 -10.06 -2.69 3.23
N SER A 170 -10.29 -3.05 4.50
CA SER A 170 -10.02 -4.39 5.02
C SER A 170 -10.69 -5.54 4.26
N PRO A 171 -11.91 -5.40 3.66
CA PRO A 171 -12.47 -6.48 2.83
C PRO A 171 -11.73 -6.74 1.52
N TYR A 172 -10.86 -5.83 1.09
CA TYR A 172 -10.20 -5.84 -0.23
C TYR A 172 -8.68 -6.04 -0.16
N ALA A 173 -8.13 -6.20 1.04
CA ALA A 173 -6.71 -6.38 1.26
C ALA A 173 -6.44 -7.47 2.29
N ASP A 174 -5.27 -8.08 2.24
CA ASP A 174 -4.84 -9.08 3.22
C ASP A 174 -4.38 -8.42 4.52
N LEU A 175 -3.86 -7.20 4.42
CA LEU A 175 -3.39 -6.40 5.56
C LEU A 175 -3.78 -4.93 5.38
N VAL A 176 -4.00 -4.24 6.51
CA VAL A 176 -4.26 -2.80 6.53
C VAL A 176 -3.16 -2.09 7.31
N TRP A 177 -2.65 -1.01 6.75
CA TRP A 177 -1.60 -0.17 7.32
C TRP A 177 -2.11 1.26 7.48
N CYS A 178 -2.05 1.80 8.70
CA CYS A 178 -2.24 3.22 8.95
C CYS A 178 -0.87 3.90 9.06
N GLU A 179 -0.57 4.82 8.16
CA GLU A 179 0.64 5.63 8.23
C GLU A 179 0.53 6.69 9.32
N THR A 180 1.53 6.75 10.21
CA THR A 180 1.58 7.71 11.31
C THR A 180 2.91 8.44 11.34
N GLY A 181 2.87 9.71 11.73
CA GLY A 181 4.07 10.54 11.81
C GLY A 181 4.93 10.26 13.05
N LYS A 182 4.36 9.63 14.08
CA LYS A 182 5.03 9.27 15.34
C LYS A 182 4.49 7.94 15.86
N PRO A 183 5.32 7.11 16.50
CA PRO A 183 4.86 5.90 17.17
C PRO A 183 3.93 6.26 18.34
N ASP A 184 2.70 5.72 18.32
CA ASP A 184 1.72 5.86 19.39
C ASP A 184 0.96 4.53 19.56
N LEU A 185 1.20 3.84 20.68
CA LEU A 185 0.59 2.55 20.98
C LEU A 185 -0.92 2.66 21.26
N GLY A 186 -1.38 3.79 21.81
CA GLY A 186 -2.81 4.05 22.03
C GLY A 186 -3.54 4.14 20.70
N PHE A 187 -3.04 5.00 19.81
CA PHE A 187 -3.56 5.13 18.44
C PHE A 187 -3.56 3.79 17.69
N ALA A 188 -2.43 3.08 17.72
CA ALA A 188 -2.30 1.80 17.01
C ALA A 188 -3.30 0.75 17.51
N ARG A 189 -3.53 0.71 18.83
CA ARG A 189 -4.50 -0.20 19.46
C ARG A 189 -5.92 0.15 19.03
N GLU A 190 -6.34 1.40 19.19
CA GLU A 190 -7.70 1.84 18.85
C GLU A 190 -7.98 1.63 17.35
N PHE A 191 -7.02 1.93 16.48
CA PHE A 191 -7.15 1.66 15.05
C PHE A 191 -7.33 0.16 14.76
N SER A 192 -6.45 -0.69 15.31
CA SER A 192 -6.49 -2.13 15.01
C SER A 192 -7.73 -2.81 15.60
N GLU A 193 -8.12 -2.47 16.83
CA GLU A 193 -9.32 -3.00 17.45
C GLU A 193 -10.59 -2.63 16.66
N ALA A 194 -10.68 -1.40 16.18
CA ALA A 194 -11.82 -0.96 15.36
C ALA A 194 -11.89 -1.67 14.01
N VAL A 195 -10.77 -1.84 13.31
CA VAL A 195 -10.74 -2.57 12.04
C VAL A 195 -11.07 -4.05 12.22
N LEU A 196 -10.48 -4.70 13.23
CA LEU A 196 -10.70 -6.12 13.52
C LEU A 196 -12.12 -6.39 14.05
N ALA A 197 -12.78 -5.43 14.70
CA ALA A 197 -14.17 -5.59 15.15
C ALA A 197 -15.15 -5.74 13.97
N GLU A 198 -14.89 -5.02 12.87
CA GLU A 198 -15.74 -5.08 11.66
C GLU A 198 -15.31 -6.20 10.70
N ASN A 199 -14.02 -6.52 10.65
CA ASN A 199 -13.44 -7.51 9.74
C ASN A 199 -12.39 -8.37 10.51
N PRO A 200 -12.84 -9.40 11.24
CA PRO A 200 -11.98 -10.17 12.16
C PRO A 200 -11.05 -11.20 11.48
N ASN A 201 -11.10 -11.36 10.14
CA ASN A 201 -10.35 -12.37 9.39
C ASN A 201 -9.21 -11.76 8.58
#